data_85d804d4d1180937fa4943fb9b2d99b1
#
_entry.id   85d804d4d1180937fa4943fb9b2d99b1
#
_cell.length_a   1.000
_cell.length_b   1.000
_cell.length_c   1.000
_cell.angle_alpha   90.00
_cell.angle_beta   90.00
_cell.angle_gamma   90.00
#
_symmetry.space_group_name_H-M   'P 1'
#
loop_
_entity.id
_entity.type
_entity.pdbx_description
1 polymer ?
#
loop_
_entity_poly.entity_id
_entity_poly.type
_entity_poly.pdbx_seq_one_letter_code
_entity_poly.pdbx_strand_id
1 'polypeptide(L)'
;MTTPLAESTAINLVGHPFGWFLLAIFIVGYYFIAAEEKYHIDKAKPALFTGTLMFVLIGLYYVGMGADLTPFEQEVDHLILEIAEIFFFLFVAMTYIEALIERGVFSALRSKLIAKGYNYRELFWITGALAFFISPVADNLTTALILSTVLLTIDNKTKEFLVPGAINVVVAANAGGAWSPFGDITTLMVWAAEKGAFVDFLYLFPAAFTGWLITAALLVRYVPDLDPNKDGDPEAAAKIEILKGGKVIIAFGALTIALAVAGKQVLHLPPMWGMLFGLAILQLYMYFLKAKHNIDVSIFEAMSKVENNTLLFFFGILAAVGALHFIGFLTYAAQLYEAFDPTLVNIGVGFLSAIVDNVPVMSAVLKANPSIDHAQWMLVTMTAGIGGSLISFGSAAGVGVMGKMHGIYTFASHIKLAWTVLVGYAVSLAVWYLQFMILGWY
;
A
#
# COMPACT_ATOMS: atom_id res chain seq x y z
N MET A 1 -16.46 40.91 14.42
CA MET A 1 -17.36 40.64 13.27
C MET A 1 -16.46 40.33 12.08
N THR A 2 -16.10 39.09 11.90
CA THR A 2 -15.40 38.61 10.71
C THR A 2 -16.49 38.28 9.70
N THR A 3 -16.59 39.04 8.63
CA THR A 3 -17.37 38.72 7.44
C THR A 3 -16.99 37.28 7.01
N PRO A 4 -17.93 36.37 6.78
CA PRO A 4 -17.60 35.11 6.15
C PRO A 4 -17.04 35.46 4.76
N LEU A 5 -15.77 35.07 4.53
CA LEU A 5 -15.20 35.07 3.19
C LEU A 5 -16.15 34.23 2.34
N ALA A 6 -16.71 34.83 1.29
CA ALA A 6 -17.47 34.10 0.30
C ALA A 6 -16.59 32.96 -0.16
N GLU A 7 -17.02 31.72 0.04
CA GLU A 7 -16.37 30.54 -0.54
C GLU A 7 -16.32 30.77 -2.05
N SER A 8 -15.14 31.12 -2.55
CA SER A 8 -14.90 31.19 -3.97
C SER A 8 -14.97 29.74 -4.50
N THR A 9 -16.10 29.45 -5.16
CA THR A 9 -16.34 28.08 -5.66
C THR A 9 -15.42 27.79 -6.83
N ALA A 10 -14.72 26.67 -6.79
CA ALA A 10 -13.93 26.15 -7.92
C ALA A 10 -14.82 26.02 -9.17
N ILE A 11 -14.24 26.28 -10.34
CA ILE A 11 -14.97 26.18 -11.62
C ILE A 11 -15.24 24.71 -11.93
N ASN A 12 -16.50 24.30 -11.93
CA ASN A 12 -16.90 22.95 -12.35
C ASN A 12 -16.75 22.82 -13.87
N LEU A 13 -15.87 21.93 -14.32
CA LEU A 13 -15.56 21.70 -15.73
C LEU A 13 -16.16 20.41 -16.30
N VAL A 14 -17.02 19.71 -15.57
CA VAL A 14 -17.65 18.44 -15.98
C VAL A 14 -18.43 18.58 -17.30
N GLY A 15 -19.14 19.68 -17.50
CA GLY A 15 -19.85 19.99 -18.76
C GLY A 15 -19.01 20.70 -19.82
N HIS A 16 -17.73 20.99 -19.56
CA HIS A 16 -16.90 21.80 -20.44
C HIS A 16 -15.92 20.93 -21.26
N PRO A 17 -15.68 21.24 -22.56
CA PRO A 17 -14.73 20.47 -23.38
C PRO A 17 -13.33 20.37 -22.79
N PHE A 18 -12.86 21.40 -22.10
CA PHE A 18 -11.56 21.38 -21.42
C PHE A 18 -11.52 20.37 -20.27
N GLY A 19 -12.60 20.19 -19.51
CA GLY A 19 -12.68 19.16 -18.48
C GLY A 19 -12.57 17.76 -19.07
N TRP A 20 -13.26 17.48 -20.18
CA TRP A 20 -13.14 16.22 -20.91
C TRP A 20 -11.75 15.99 -21.49
N PHE A 21 -11.07 17.05 -21.92
CA PHE A 21 -9.68 16.98 -22.36
C PHE A 21 -8.74 16.57 -21.21
N LEU A 22 -8.91 17.15 -20.02
CA LEU A 22 -8.16 16.75 -18.82
C LEU A 22 -8.44 15.31 -18.40
N LEU A 23 -9.71 14.88 -18.48
CA LEU A 23 -10.07 13.49 -18.22
C LEU A 23 -9.41 12.53 -19.24
N ALA A 24 -9.33 12.93 -20.51
CA ALA A 24 -8.62 12.14 -21.52
C ALA A 24 -7.11 12.04 -21.21
N ILE A 25 -6.46 13.11 -20.73
CA ILE A 25 -5.08 13.10 -20.27
C ILE A 25 -4.91 12.11 -19.11
N PHE A 26 -5.82 12.15 -18.13
CA PHE A 26 -5.82 11.20 -17.01
C PHE A 26 -5.93 9.75 -17.50
N ILE A 27 -6.89 9.45 -18.37
CA ILE A 27 -7.11 8.08 -18.90
C ILE A 27 -5.88 7.59 -19.68
N VAL A 28 -5.28 8.44 -20.52
CA VAL A 28 -4.06 8.10 -21.28
C VAL A 28 -2.89 7.88 -20.33
N GLY A 29 -2.68 8.78 -19.37
CA GLY A 29 -1.64 8.63 -18.35
C GLY A 29 -1.81 7.35 -17.55
N TYR A 30 -3.06 7.06 -17.13
CA TYR A 30 -3.38 5.84 -16.40
C TYR A 30 -3.16 4.57 -17.23
N TYR A 31 -3.46 4.63 -18.52
CA TYR A 31 -3.14 3.51 -19.44
C TYR A 31 -1.64 3.18 -19.43
N PHE A 32 -0.76 4.19 -19.44
CA PHE A 32 0.68 3.96 -19.38
C PHE A 32 1.14 3.47 -17.99
N ILE A 33 0.49 3.89 -16.91
CA ILE A 33 0.72 3.35 -15.55
C ILE A 33 0.38 1.86 -15.52
N ALA A 34 -0.80 1.48 -16.01
CA ALA A 34 -1.26 0.09 -16.02
C ALA A 34 -0.48 -0.80 -17.01
N ALA A 35 0.08 -0.22 -18.05
CA ALA A 35 0.85 -0.91 -19.08
C ALA A 35 2.38 -0.92 -18.81
N GLU A 36 2.82 -0.70 -17.57
CA GLU A 36 4.23 -0.68 -17.13
C GLU A 36 5.01 -1.88 -17.68
N GLU A 37 4.51 -3.10 -17.51
CA GLU A 37 5.18 -4.32 -17.99
C GLU A 37 5.31 -4.36 -19.52
N LYS A 38 4.29 -3.87 -20.24
CA LYS A 38 4.26 -3.91 -21.70
C LYS A 38 5.28 -2.98 -22.34
N TYR A 39 5.46 -1.80 -21.77
CA TYR A 39 6.32 -0.75 -22.30
C TYR A 39 7.67 -0.65 -21.58
N HIS A 40 7.87 -1.40 -20.49
CA HIS A 40 9.04 -1.32 -19.63
C HIS A 40 9.30 0.13 -19.12
N ILE A 41 8.21 0.87 -18.87
CA ILE A 41 8.26 2.23 -18.34
C ILE A 41 7.77 2.17 -16.90
N ASP A 42 8.65 2.49 -15.95
CA ASP A 42 8.30 2.60 -14.53
C ASP A 42 7.09 3.54 -14.35
N LYS A 43 6.08 3.08 -13.62
CA LYS A 43 4.78 3.75 -13.42
C LYS A 43 4.89 5.14 -12.79
N ALA A 44 5.97 5.45 -12.09
CA ALA A 44 6.20 6.77 -11.53
C ALA A 44 6.31 7.86 -12.59
N LYS A 45 6.90 7.55 -13.75
CA LYS A 45 7.10 8.51 -14.84
C LYS A 45 5.79 9.01 -15.43
N PRO A 46 4.87 8.14 -15.93
CA PRO A 46 3.59 8.59 -16.44
C PRO A 46 2.70 9.19 -15.34
N ALA A 47 2.75 8.70 -14.10
CA ALA A 47 1.98 9.27 -13.00
C ALA A 47 2.40 10.71 -12.70
N LEU A 48 3.70 10.93 -12.49
CA LEU A 48 4.24 12.27 -12.21
C LEU A 48 3.96 13.24 -13.35
N PHE A 49 4.20 12.82 -14.60
CA PHE A 49 3.92 13.64 -15.78
C PHE A 49 2.44 14.01 -15.87
N THR A 50 1.54 13.05 -15.71
CA THR A 50 0.09 13.28 -15.79
C THR A 50 -0.41 14.23 -14.72
N GLY A 51 -0.08 13.98 -13.45
CA GLY A 51 -0.53 14.81 -12.32
C GLY A 51 -0.03 16.25 -12.44
N THR A 52 1.26 16.44 -12.70
CA THR A 52 1.85 17.78 -12.84
C THR A 52 1.31 18.50 -14.09
N LEU A 53 1.18 17.83 -15.23
CA LEU A 53 0.63 18.40 -16.45
C LEU A 53 -0.81 18.87 -16.24
N MET A 54 -1.66 18.09 -15.58
CA MET A 54 -3.06 18.47 -15.32
C MET A 54 -3.14 19.74 -14.49
N PHE A 55 -2.37 19.87 -13.40
CA PHE A 55 -2.36 21.10 -12.60
C PHE A 55 -1.83 22.31 -13.36
N VAL A 56 -0.76 22.15 -14.15
CA VAL A 56 -0.25 23.24 -15.01
C VAL A 56 -1.32 23.70 -16.01
N LEU A 57 -2.03 22.78 -16.65
CA LEU A 57 -3.09 23.11 -17.61
C LEU A 57 -4.28 23.79 -16.93
N ILE A 58 -4.68 23.35 -15.74
CA ILE A 58 -5.74 23.99 -14.95
C ILE A 58 -5.33 25.42 -14.59
N GLY A 59 -4.11 25.64 -14.10
CA GLY A 59 -3.60 26.98 -13.78
C GLY A 59 -3.58 27.90 -15.01
N LEU A 60 -3.11 27.40 -16.15
CA LEU A 60 -3.12 28.15 -17.41
C LEU A 60 -4.56 28.51 -17.87
N TYR A 61 -5.51 27.61 -17.66
CA TYR A 61 -6.93 27.83 -17.97
C TYR A 61 -7.51 28.95 -17.11
N TYR A 62 -7.26 28.94 -15.79
CA TYR A 62 -7.72 29.99 -14.86
C TYR A 62 -7.14 31.36 -15.23
N VAL A 63 -5.83 31.44 -15.48
CA VAL A 63 -5.16 32.66 -15.93
C VAL A 63 -5.72 33.14 -17.26
N GLY A 64 -5.92 32.26 -18.24
CA GLY A 64 -6.44 32.57 -19.57
C GLY A 64 -7.86 33.12 -19.54
N MET A 65 -8.67 32.70 -18.57
CA MET A 65 -10.03 33.21 -18.36
C MET A 65 -10.10 34.48 -17.48
N GLY A 66 -8.99 34.90 -16.88
CA GLY A 66 -9.00 35.96 -15.89
C GLY A 66 -9.83 35.61 -14.64
N ALA A 67 -9.95 34.31 -14.31
CA ALA A 67 -10.69 33.85 -13.15
C ALA A 67 -9.92 34.10 -11.85
N ASP A 68 -10.64 34.12 -10.71
CA ASP A 68 -10.02 34.18 -9.40
C ASP A 68 -9.17 32.94 -9.18
N LEU A 69 -7.88 33.11 -8.86
CA LEU A 69 -6.93 32.04 -8.62
C LEU A 69 -7.01 31.47 -7.18
N THR A 70 -7.69 32.17 -6.28
CA THR A 70 -7.75 31.79 -4.85
C THR A 70 -8.20 30.35 -4.63
N PRO A 71 -9.26 29.81 -5.29
CA PRO A 71 -9.66 28.43 -5.12
C PRO A 71 -8.60 27.43 -5.62
N PHE A 72 -7.92 27.79 -6.70
CA PHE A 72 -6.86 26.95 -7.27
C PHE A 72 -5.63 26.91 -6.35
N GLU A 73 -5.20 28.06 -5.82
CA GLU A 73 -4.09 28.14 -4.86
C GLU A 73 -4.39 27.35 -3.58
N GLN A 74 -5.60 27.48 -3.03
CA GLN A 74 -6.03 26.74 -1.85
C GLN A 74 -6.03 25.21 -2.08
N GLU A 75 -6.51 24.76 -3.23
CA GLU A 75 -6.48 23.33 -3.56
C GLU A 75 -5.04 22.82 -3.72
N VAL A 76 -4.15 23.59 -4.38
CA VAL A 76 -2.74 23.24 -4.51
C VAL A 76 -2.08 23.13 -3.14
N ASP A 77 -2.29 24.10 -2.25
CA ASP A 77 -1.73 24.10 -0.90
C ASP A 77 -2.23 22.89 -0.08
N HIS A 78 -3.54 22.62 -0.13
CA HIS A 78 -4.15 21.48 0.55
C HIS A 78 -3.60 20.15 0.02
N LEU A 79 -3.50 20.02 -1.31
CA LEU A 79 -2.96 18.81 -1.95
C LEU A 79 -1.49 18.59 -1.61
N ILE A 80 -0.67 19.67 -1.62
CA ILE A 80 0.74 19.57 -1.23
C ILE A 80 0.87 19.10 0.21
N LEU A 81 0.04 19.62 1.11
CA LEU A 81 0.05 19.19 2.52
C LEU A 81 -0.32 17.70 2.64
N GLU A 82 -1.40 17.25 1.99
CA GLU A 82 -1.83 15.85 1.97
C GLU A 82 -0.72 14.93 1.45
N ILE A 83 -0.13 15.30 0.31
CA ILE A 83 0.97 14.53 -0.30
C ILE A 83 2.21 14.52 0.61
N ALA A 84 2.56 15.65 1.21
CA ALA A 84 3.72 15.75 2.10
C ALA A 84 3.56 14.85 3.33
N GLU A 85 2.37 14.78 3.92
CA GLU A 85 2.09 13.90 5.05
C GLU A 85 2.33 12.44 4.71
N ILE A 86 1.79 11.97 3.57
CA ILE A 86 1.97 10.60 3.10
C ILE A 86 3.43 10.36 2.70
N PHE A 87 4.05 11.29 1.99
CA PHE A 87 5.44 11.19 1.53
C PHE A 87 6.41 11.01 2.71
N PHE A 88 6.37 11.89 3.70
CA PHE A 88 7.28 11.78 4.86
C PHE A 88 6.99 10.56 5.69
N PHE A 89 5.73 10.18 5.83
CA PHE A 89 5.38 8.94 6.53
C PHE A 89 6.04 7.73 5.85
N LEU A 90 5.85 7.56 4.54
CA LEU A 90 6.40 6.45 3.75
C LEU A 90 7.92 6.48 3.71
N PHE A 91 8.51 7.67 3.51
CA PHE A 91 9.95 7.85 3.50
C PHE A 91 10.60 7.33 4.79
N VAL A 92 10.00 7.64 5.94
CA VAL A 92 10.48 7.15 7.24
C VAL A 92 10.30 5.65 7.36
N ALA A 93 9.12 5.13 7.03
CA ALA A 93 8.83 3.69 7.09
C ALA A 93 9.83 2.90 6.22
N MET A 94 10.02 3.29 4.97
CA MET A 94 10.98 2.67 4.05
C MET A 94 12.41 2.77 4.56
N THR A 95 12.81 3.91 5.17
CA THR A 95 14.14 4.07 5.77
C THR A 95 14.37 3.07 6.92
N TYR A 96 13.36 2.83 7.77
CA TYR A 96 13.45 1.81 8.82
C TYR A 96 13.64 0.42 8.23
N ILE A 97 12.88 0.09 7.18
CA ILE A 97 12.98 -1.21 6.51
C ILE A 97 14.37 -1.40 5.90
N GLU A 98 14.91 -0.40 5.19
CA GLU A 98 16.28 -0.45 4.65
C GLU A 98 17.32 -0.63 5.75
N ALA A 99 17.18 0.07 6.87
CA ALA A 99 18.05 -0.12 8.03
C ALA A 99 17.96 -1.55 8.63
N LEU A 100 16.78 -2.18 8.61
CA LEU A 100 16.60 -3.57 9.04
C LEU A 100 17.20 -4.56 8.03
N ILE A 101 17.08 -4.30 6.73
CA ILE A 101 17.70 -5.08 5.65
C ILE A 101 19.24 -5.02 5.82
N GLU A 102 19.79 -3.83 5.99
CA GLU A 102 21.22 -3.61 6.19
C GLU A 102 21.77 -4.31 7.43
N ARG A 103 20.99 -4.41 8.49
CA ARG A 103 21.34 -5.16 9.71
C ARG A 103 21.08 -6.66 9.62
N GLY A 104 20.71 -7.17 8.45
CA GLY A 104 20.55 -8.60 8.20
C GLY A 104 19.35 -9.24 8.89
N VAL A 105 18.36 -8.46 9.33
CA VAL A 105 17.18 -8.98 10.05
C VAL A 105 16.41 -9.99 9.19
N PHE A 106 16.13 -9.64 7.95
CA PHE A 106 15.39 -10.52 7.03
C PHE A 106 16.28 -11.66 6.51
N SER A 107 17.57 -11.45 6.33
CA SER A 107 18.53 -12.51 5.99
C SER A 107 18.66 -13.54 7.10
N ALA A 108 18.66 -13.12 8.36
CA ALA A 108 18.64 -14.03 9.51
C ALA A 108 17.33 -14.82 9.61
N LEU A 109 16.19 -14.17 9.31
CA LEU A 109 14.89 -14.86 9.21
C LEU A 109 14.93 -15.94 8.14
N ARG A 110 15.40 -15.61 6.93
CA ARG A 110 15.55 -16.54 5.81
C ARG A 110 16.44 -17.73 6.18
N SER A 111 17.64 -17.46 6.72
CA SER A 111 18.59 -18.52 7.14
C SER A 111 17.96 -19.49 8.14
N LYS A 112 17.18 -18.99 9.10
CA LYS A 112 16.47 -19.84 10.05
C LYS A 112 15.41 -20.72 9.39
N LEU A 113 14.69 -20.24 8.38
CA LEU A 113 13.69 -21.02 7.66
C LEU A 113 14.33 -22.16 6.87
N ILE A 114 15.42 -21.88 6.15
CA ILE A 114 16.15 -22.87 5.37
C ILE A 114 16.80 -23.93 6.29
N ALA A 115 17.41 -23.52 7.40
CA ALA A 115 18.10 -24.42 8.33
C ALA A 115 17.17 -25.42 9.02
N LYS A 116 15.86 -25.18 9.08
CA LYS A 116 14.88 -26.07 9.73
C LYS A 116 14.44 -27.25 8.85
N GLY A 117 14.75 -27.22 7.55
CA GLY A 117 14.44 -28.34 6.63
C GLY A 117 12.94 -28.53 6.40
N TYR A 118 12.18 -27.48 6.33
CA TYR A 118 10.75 -27.52 6.03
C TYR A 118 10.48 -27.94 4.58
N ASN A 119 9.39 -28.72 4.35
CA ASN A 119 8.89 -29.02 3.03
C ASN A 119 8.20 -27.80 2.37
N TYR A 120 7.86 -27.90 1.05
CA TYR A 120 7.24 -26.77 0.32
C TYR A 120 5.92 -26.33 0.90
N ARG A 121 5.07 -27.22 1.43
CA ARG A 121 3.79 -26.85 2.05
C ARG A 121 3.96 -26.11 3.36
N GLU A 122 4.91 -26.54 4.18
CA GLU A 122 5.26 -25.84 5.42
C GLU A 122 5.81 -24.44 5.13
N LEU A 123 6.73 -24.33 4.15
CA LEU A 123 7.27 -23.05 3.71
C LEU A 123 6.21 -22.12 3.13
N PHE A 124 5.25 -22.66 2.37
CA PHE A 124 4.10 -21.91 1.87
C PHE A 124 3.28 -21.30 3.01
N TRP A 125 2.94 -22.08 4.05
CA TRP A 125 2.20 -21.59 5.20
C TRP A 125 2.98 -20.58 6.02
N ILE A 126 4.27 -20.84 6.27
CA ILE A 126 5.12 -19.97 7.06
C ILE A 126 5.33 -18.63 6.35
N THR A 127 5.61 -18.63 5.05
CA THR A 127 5.82 -17.37 4.31
C THR A 127 4.55 -16.56 4.21
N GLY A 128 3.40 -17.19 4.00
CA GLY A 128 2.09 -16.51 4.03
C GLY A 128 1.78 -15.92 5.40
N ALA A 129 1.97 -16.69 6.49
CA ALA A 129 1.76 -16.20 7.84
C ALA A 129 2.71 -15.02 8.17
N LEU A 130 3.99 -15.14 7.80
CA LEU A 130 4.94 -14.04 7.97
C LEU A 130 4.51 -12.80 7.17
N ALA A 131 4.03 -12.96 5.91
CA ALA A 131 3.52 -11.85 5.13
C ALA A 131 2.34 -11.16 5.83
N PHE A 132 1.39 -11.94 6.33
CA PHE A 132 0.20 -11.42 7.00
C PHE A 132 0.53 -10.63 8.28
N PHE A 133 1.49 -11.10 9.10
CA PHE A 133 1.84 -10.47 10.37
C PHE A 133 2.95 -9.42 10.28
N ILE A 134 3.76 -9.41 9.22
CA ILE A 134 4.78 -8.38 8.99
C ILE A 134 4.17 -7.15 8.30
N SER A 135 3.27 -7.35 7.34
CA SER A 135 2.68 -6.29 6.54
C SER A 135 2.04 -5.16 7.35
N PRO A 136 1.34 -5.40 8.48
CA PRO A 136 0.79 -4.33 9.30
C PRO A 136 1.80 -3.31 9.84
N VAL A 137 3.09 -3.59 9.71
CA VAL A 137 4.20 -2.77 10.23
C VAL A 137 5.17 -2.34 9.14
N ALA A 138 5.35 -3.22 8.13
CA ALA A 138 6.39 -3.06 7.11
C ALA A 138 5.86 -2.70 5.71
N ASP A 139 4.62 -2.31 5.60
CA ASP A 139 3.80 -2.16 4.39
C ASP A 139 3.67 -3.42 3.52
N ASN A 140 2.66 -3.42 2.63
CA ASN A 140 2.34 -4.58 1.80
C ASN A 140 3.39 -4.82 0.70
N LEU A 141 3.90 -3.77 0.04
CA LEU A 141 4.89 -3.88 -1.03
C LEU A 141 6.20 -4.43 -0.50
N THR A 142 6.76 -3.81 0.54
CA THR A 142 8.03 -4.22 1.14
C THR A 142 7.96 -5.64 1.67
N THR A 143 6.88 -5.99 2.37
CA THR A 143 6.64 -7.34 2.87
C THR A 143 6.62 -8.37 1.75
N ALA A 144 5.89 -8.08 0.67
CA ALA A 144 5.79 -8.96 -0.48
C ALA A 144 7.14 -9.14 -1.20
N LEU A 145 7.92 -8.07 -1.37
CA LEU A 145 9.26 -8.12 -1.96
C LEU A 145 10.24 -8.95 -1.14
N ILE A 146 10.24 -8.77 0.18
CA ILE A 146 11.12 -9.55 1.07
C ILE A 146 10.77 -11.03 1.00
N LEU A 147 9.49 -11.39 1.14
CA LEU A 147 9.11 -12.78 1.21
C LEU A 147 9.12 -13.47 -0.15
N SER A 148 8.90 -12.76 -1.26
CA SER A 148 9.14 -13.30 -2.60
C SER A 148 10.62 -13.61 -2.83
N THR A 149 11.52 -12.77 -2.29
CA THR A 149 12.96 -13.05 -2.30
C THR A 149 13.31 -14.29 -1.48
N VAL A 150 12.64 -14.49 -0.34
CA VAL A 150 12.79 -15.73 0.46
C VAL A 150 12.36 -16.94 -0.35
N LEU A 151 11.18 -16.90 -1.02
CA LEU A 151 10.71 -18.00 -1.87
C LEU A 151 11.72 -18.35 -2.97
N LEU A 152 12.22 -17.37 -3.72
CA LEU A 152 13.22 -17.56 -4.78
C LEU A 152 14.55 -18.11 -4.28
N THR A 153 14.90 -17.84 -3.03
CA THR A 153 16.14 -18.37 -2.43
C THR A 153 15.99 -19.83 -1.97
N ILE A 154 14.77 -20.20 -1.56
CA ILE A 154 14.45 -21.57 -1.20
C ILE A 154 14.50 -22.47 -2.45
N ASP A 155 13.85 -22.01 -3.50
CA ASP A 155 13.86 -22.67 -4.82
C ASP A 155 13.55 -21.61 -5.90
N ASN A 156 14.26 -21.66 -7.02
CA ASN A 156 14.07 -20.75 -8.16
C ASN A 156 13.60 -21.47 -9.44
N LYS A 157 13.24 -22.75 -9.36
CA LYS A 157 12.92 -23.61 -10.51
C LYS A 157 11.49 -24.17 -10.45
N THR A 158 11.01 -24.58 -9.28
CA THR A 158 9.75 -25.30 -9.11
C THR A 158 8.57 -24.34 -9.14
N LYS A 159 8.00 -24.13 -10.33
CA LYS A 159 6.86 -23.22 -10.52
C LYS A 159 5.62 -23.61 -9.72
N GLU A 160 5.41 -24.89 -9.48
CA GLU A 160 4.31 -25.44 -8.69
C GLU A 160 4.36 -25.01 -7.22
N PHE A 161 5.54 -24.66 -6.70
CA PHE A 161 5.71 -24.03 -5.39
C PHE A 161 5.70 -22.52 -5.48
N LEU A 162 6.46 -21.96 -6.44
CA LEU A 162 6.72 -20.52 -6.53
C LEU A 162 5.48 -19.70 -6.88
N VAL A 163 4.63 -20.18 -7.82
CA VAL A 163 3.44 -19.43 -8.25
C VAL A 163 2.38 -19.37 -7.15
N PRO A 164 1.93 -20.50 -6.55
CA PRO A 164 1.01 -20.43 -5.42
C PRO A 164 1.61 -19.69 -4.22
N GLY A 165 2.92 -19.84 -3.96
CA GLY A 165 3.65 -19.14 -2.90
C GLY A 165 3.65 -17.62 -3.11
N ALA A 166 3.90 -17.16 -4.33
CA ALA A 166 3.83 -15.73 -4.69
C ALA A 166 2.43 -15.15 -4.48
N ILE A 167 1.39 -15.85 -4.96
CA ILE A 167 -0.01 -15.44 -4.77
C ILE A 167 -0.33 -15.36 -3.27
N ASN A 168 0.05 -16.39 -2.50
CA ASN A 168 -0.16 -16.43 -1.05
C ASN A 168 0.51 -15.24 -0.35
N VAL A 169 1.75 -14.92 -0.70
CA VAL A 169 2.49 -13.77 -0.14
C VAL A 169 1.81 -12.44 -0.49
N VAL A 170 1.38 -12.25 -1.75
CA VAL A 170 0.68 -11.03 -2.18
C VAL A 170 -0.65 -10.86 -1.44
N VAL A 171 -1.46 -11.92 -1.40
CA VAL A 171 -2.76 -11.88 -0.71
C VAL A 171 -2.58 -11.67 0.79
N ALA A 172 -1.61 -12.37 1.39
CA ALA A 172 -1.31 -12.22 2.81
C ALA A 172 -0.79 -10.82 3.16
N ALA A 173 0.06 -10.23 2.31
CA ALA A 173 0.56 -8.88 2.51
C ALA A 173 -0.54 -7.83 2.41
N ASN A 174 -1.41 -7.91 1.40
CA ASN A 174 -2.53 -6.98 1.24
C ASN A 174 -3.58 -7.17 2.35
N ALA A 175 -3.94 -8.40 2.69
CA ALA A 175 -4.87 -8.68 3.78
C ALA A 175 -4.28 -8.28 5.16
N GLY A 176 -2.98 -8.53 5.36
CA GLY A 176 -2.26 -8.07 6.55
C GLY A 176 -2.20 -6.56 6.64
N GLY A 177 -1.99 -5.87 5.51
CA GLY A 177 -2.00 -4.41 5.44
C GLY A 177 -3.36 -3.79 5.77
N ALA A 178 -4.45 -4.47 5.46
CA ALA A 178 -5.80 -3.90 5.56
C ALA A 178 -6.27 -3.64 7.01
N TRP A 179 -5.70 -4.29 8.02
CA TRP A 179 -6.09 -4.12 9.42
C TRP A 179 -5.15 -3.24 10.26
N SER A 180 -4.29 -2.47 9.60
CA SER A 180 -3.39 -1.50 10.25
C SER A 180 -3.17 -0.28 9.36
N PRO A 181 -3.21 0.94 9.90
CA PRO A 181 -2.87 2.14 9.14
C PRO A 181 -1.45 2.17 8.59
N PHE A 182 -0.54 1.33 9.11
CA PHE A 182 0.85 1.24 8.69
C PHE A 182 1.09 0.15 7.64
N GLY A 183 0.08 -0.66 7.35
CA GLY A 183 0.23 -1.86 6.53
C GLY A 183 -0.07 -1.67 5.05
N ASP A 184 -0.78 -0.60 4.69
CA ASP A 184 -1.08 -0.23 3.31
C ASP A 184 -1.26 1.30 3.23
N ILE A 185 -0.91 1.89 2.10
CA ILE A 185 -1.09 3.33 1.88
C ILE A 185 -2.56 3.70 1.91
N THR A 186 -3.45 2.82 1.43
CA THR A 186 -4.89 3.05 1.46
C THR A 186 -5.42 3.17 2.89
N THR A 187 -4.97 2.33 3.81
CA THR A 187 -5.33 2.41 5.22
C THR A 187 -4.75 3.64 5.90
N LEU A 188 -3.51 4.01 5.54
CA LEU A 188 -2.89 5.25 6.00
C LEU A 188 -3.71 6.48 5.59
N MET A 189 -4.15 6.54 4.32
CA MET A 189 -4.95 7.65 3.79
C MET A 189 -6.29 7.79 4.52
N VAL A 190 -6.99 6.67 4.78
CA VAL A 190 -8.26 6.67 5.53
C VAL A 190 -8.05 7.14 6.96
N TRP A 191 -6.96 6.71 7.61
CA TRP A 191 -6.59 7.16 8.96
C TRP A 191 -6.17 8.63 9.00
N ALA A 192 -5.38 9.09 8.04
CA ALA A 192 -4.97 10.49 7.92
C ALA A 192 -6.18 11.40 7.70
N ALA A 193 -7.12 11.00 6.83
CA ALA A 193 -8.38 11.71 6.55
C ALA A 193 -9.43 11.60 7.68
N GLU A 194 -9.08 11.01 8.84
CA GLU A 194 -9.94 10.90 10.02
C GLU A 194 -11.27 10.13 9.79
N LYS A 195 -11.27 9.21 8.81
CA LYS A 195 -12.42 8.35 8.52
C LYS A 195 -12.49 7.11 9.42
N GLY A 196 -11.48 6.89 10.24
CA GLY A 196 -11.41 5.84 11.27
C GLY A 196 -10.31 6.16 12.29
N ALA A 197 -10.50 5.77 13.54
CA ALA A 197 -9.45 5.78 14.56
C ALA A 197 -8.51 4.59 14.37
N PHE A 198 -7.32 4.64 14.96
CA PHE A 198 -6.35 3.53 14.87
C PHE A 198 -6.95 2.17 15.26
N VAL A 199 -7.76 2.16 16.32
CA VAL A 199 -8.37 0.94 16.87
C VAL A 199 -9.38 0.32 15.91
N ASP A 200 -10.03 1.13 15.08
CA ASP A 200 -11.08 0.67 14.17
C ASP A 200 -10.53 -0.29 13.10
N PHE A 201 -9.29 -0.04 12.67
CA PHE A 201 -8.61 -0.93 11.73
C PHE A 201 -8.37 -2.32 12.32
N LEU A 202 -8.19 -2.45 13.65
CA LEU A 202 -8.01 -3.74 14.30
C LEU A 202 -9.27 -4.60 14.22
N TYR A 203 -10.46 -3.99 14.11
CA TYR A 203 -11.72 -4.73 13.88
C TYR A 203 -11.76 -5.41 12.50
N LEU A 204 -10.93 -4.99 11.55
CA LEU A 204 -10.82 -5.67 10.25
C LEU A 204 -9.99 -6.96 10.30
N PHE A 205 -9.24 -7.20 11.40
CA PHE A 205 -8.39 -8.38 11.54
C PHE A 205 -9.13 -9.70 11.28
N PRO A 206 -10.32 -10.00 11.87
CA PRO A 206 -10.98 -11.29 11.64
C PRO A 206 -11.38 -11.47 10.17
N ALA A 207 -11.91 -10.44 9.53
CA ALA A 207 -12.30 -10.49 8.12
C ALA A 207 -11.09 -10.69 7.20
N ALA A 208 -10.02 -9.93 7.39
CA ALA A 208 -8.79 -10.03 6.63
C ALA A 208 -8.10 -11.38 6.85
N PHE A 209 -8.00 -11.84 8.10
CA PHE A 209 -7.36 -13.12 8.46
C PHE A 209 -8.09 -14.31 7.88
N THR A 210 -9.42 -14.38 8.03
CA THR A 210 -10.21 -15.52 7.53
C THR A 210 -10.19 -15.58 6.01
N GLY A 211 -10.28 -14.44 5.31
CA GLY A 211 -10.19 -14.40 3.86
C GLY A 211 -8.84 -14.87 3.33
N TRP A 212 -7.74 -14.38 3.92
CA TRP A 212 -6.41 -14.90 3.60
C TRP A 212 -6.29 -16.40 3.90
N LEU A 213 -6.72 -16.84 5.08
CA LEU A 213 -6.61 -18.25 5.50
C LEU A 213 -7.33 -19.19 4.54
N ILE A 214 -8.54 -18.84 4.08
CA ILE A 214 -9.30 -19.61 3.09
C ILE A 214 -8.58 -19.62 1.74
N THR A 215 -8.09 -18.46 1.28
CA THR A 215 -7.28 -18.38 0.05
C THR A 215 -6.07 -19.31 0.13
N ALA A 216 -5.31 -19.26 1.22
CA ALA A 216 -4.14 -20.08 1.43
C ALA A 216 -4.49 -21.59 1.50
N ALA A 217 -5.59 -21.95 2.18
CA ALA A 217 -6.08 -23.34 2.27
C ALA A 217 -6.52 -23.90 0.90
N LEU A 218 -6.99 -23.06 -0.01
CA LEU A 218 -7.30 -23.44 -1.38
C LEU A 218 -6.03 -23.54 -2.22
N LEU A 219 -5.10 -22.61 -2.09
CA LEU A 219 -3.85 -22.56 -2.86
C LEU A 219 -2.88 -23.67 -2.51
N VAL A 220 -2.79 -24.08 -1.24
CA VAL A 220 -1.84 -25.12 -0.79
C VAL A 220 -2.05 -26.45 -1.51
N ARG A 221 -3.24 -26.69 -2.06
CA ARG A 221 -3.56 -27.90 -2.86
C ARG A 221 -2.74 -27.98 -4.17
N TYR A 222 -2.24 -26.86 -4.66
CA TYR A 222 -1.40 -26.77 -5.85
C TYR A 222 0.09 -26.84 -5.51
N VAL A 223 0.44 -26.83 -4.22
CA VAL A 223 1.82 -26.91 -3.75
C VAL A 223 2.23 -28.38 -3.58
N PRO A 224 3.33 -28.83 -4.18
CA PRO A 224 3.80 -30.21 -4.03
C PRO A 224 4.19 -30.50 -2.57
N ASP A 225 3.94 -31.72 -2.13
CA ASP A 225 4.35 -32.22 -0.82
C ASP A 225 5.74 -32.90 -0.92
N LEU A 226 6.73 -32.08 -1.21
CA LEU A 226 8.11 -32.49 -1.44
C LEU A 226 9.05 -31.56 -0.67
N ASP A 227 10.24 -32.09 -0.34
CA ASP A 227 11.31 -31.25 0.19
C ASP A 227 11.91 -30.38 -0.94
N PRO A 228 12.36 -29.18 -0.63
CA PRO A 228 13.10 -28.34 -1.58
C PRO A 228 14.33 -29.11 -2.11
N ASN A 229 14.59 -29.00 -3.42
CA ASN A 229 15.76 -29.63 -4.01
C ASN A 229 17.03 -29.18 -3.28
N LYS A 230 17.76 -30.12 -2.72
CA LYS A 230 19.03 -29.88 -2.00
C LYS A 230 20.18 -29.40 -2.90
N ASP A 231 19.93 -29.23 -4.20
CA ASP A 231 20.86 -28.60 -5.15
C ASP A 231 20.96 -27.06 -4.95
N GLY A 232 20.33 -26.51 -3.90
CA GLY A 232 20.44 -25.12 -3.50
C GLY A 232 21.86 -24.76 -3.07
N ASP A 233 22.23 -23.52 -3.40
CA ASP A 233 23.51 -22.90 -3.09
C ASP A 233 23.95 -23.19 -1.64
N PRO A 234 25.11 -23.85 -1.39
CA PRO A 234 25.62 -24.12 -0.04
C PRO A 234 25.77 -22.84 0.81
N GLU A 235 25.98 -21.68 0.18
CA GLU A 235 26.03 -20.38 0.86
C GLU A 235 24.63 -19.95 1.41
N ALA A 236 23.53 -20.44 0.83
CA ALA A 236 22.19 -20.15 1.33
C ALA A 236 21.90 -20.83 2.69
N ALA A 237 22.60 -21.92 3.01
CA ALA A 237 22.49 -22.62 4.28
C ALA A 237 23.36 -22.03 5.41
N ALA A 238 24.17 -21.01 5.12
CA ALA A 238 25.00 -20.36 6.13
C ALA A 238 24.12 -19.72 7.21
N LYS A 239 24.45 -20.00 8.49
CA LYS A 239 23.75 -19.39 9.62
C LYS A 239 24.05 -17.89 9.67
N ILE A 240 23.11 -17.09 9.22
CA ILE A 240 23.19 -15.62 9.27
C ILE A 240 22.56 -15.15 10.59
N GLU A 241 23.29 -14.34 11.34
CA GLU A 241 22.80 -13.71 12.57
C GLU A 241 22.50 -12.23 12.32
N ILE A 242 21.54 -11.71 13.10
CA ILE A 242 21.23 -10.27 13.07
C ILE A 242 22.48 -9.50 13.53
N LEU A 243 22.93 -8.57 12.71
CA LEU A 243 24.09 -7.73 13.01
C LEU A 243 23.82 -6.86 14.24
N LYS A 244 24.91 -6.45 14.90
CA LYS A 244 24.84 -5.59 16.09
C LYS A 244 24.02 -4.32 15.81
N GLY A 245 23.06 -4.02 16.69
CA GLY A 245 22.14 -2.91 16.53
C GLY A 245 20.78 -3.27 15.89
N GLY A 246 20.69 -4.35 15.11
CA GLY A 246 19.45 -4.69 14.39
C GLY A 246 18.24 -4.91 15.32
N LYS A 247 18.43 -5.58 16.46
CA LYS A 247 17.35 -5.76 17.46
C LYS A 247 16.86 -4.45 18.06
N VAL A 248 17.77 -3.48 18.25
CA VAL A 248 17.43 -2.15 18.77
C VAL A 248 16.68 -1.34 17.74
N ILE A 249 17.05 -1.47 16.44
CA ILE A 249 16.32 -0.81 15.34
C ILE A 249 14.89 -1.35 15.25
N ILE A 250 14.66 -2.67 15.45
CA ILE A 250 13.31 -3.23 15.53
C ILE A 250 12.51 -2.56 16.67
N ALA A 251 13.11 -2.44 17.86
CA ALA A 251 12.46 -1.78 18.99
C ALA A 251 12.16 -0.29 18.73
N PHE A 252 13.05 0.42 18.04
CA PHE A 252 12.81 1.80 17.62
C PHE A 252 11.75 1.92 16.54
N GLY A 253 11.63 0.95 15.62
CA GLY A 253 10.52 0.88 14.69
C GLY A 253 9.17 0.79 15.43
N ALA A 254 9.05 -0.12 16.40
CA ALA A 254 7.85 -0.22 17.23
C ALA A 254 7.58 1.06 18.05
N LEU A 255 8.62 1.68 18.60
CA LEU A 255 8.51 2.97 19.30
C LEU A 255 8.02 4.07 18.35
N THR A 256 8.54 4.14 17.14
CA THR A 256 8.14 5.13 16.10
C THR A 256 6.67 5.02 15.76
N ILE A 257 6.16 3.79 15.60
CA ILE A 257 4.73 3.55 15.40
C ILE A 257 3.93 4.05 16.60
N ALA A 258 4.35 3.70 17.82
CA ALA A 258 3.69 4.17 19.04
C ALA A 258 3.68 5.71 19.15
N LEU A 259 4.77 6.38 18.75
CA LEU A 259 4.86 7.84 18.71
C LEU A 259 3.93 8.46 17.66
N ALA A 260 3.80 7.85 16.49
CA ALA A 260 2.88 8.32 15.45
C ALA A 260 1.41 8.20 15.91
N VAL A 261 1.04 7.06 16.51
CA VAL A 261 -0.32 6.84 17.05
C VAL A 261 -0.61 7.78 18.21
N ALA A 262 0.29 7.87 19.20
CA ALA A 262 0.12 8.76 20.34
C ALA A 262 0.07 10.23 19.91
N GLY A 263 0.94 10.64 18.97
CA GLY A 263 0.95 11.99 18.42
C GLY A 263 -0.39 12.36 17.80
N LYS A 264 -1.01 11.48 17.00
CA LYS A 264 -2.31 11.72 16.41
C LYS A 264 -3.43 11.71 17.46
N GLN A 265 -3.47 10.72 18.34
CA GLN A 265 -4.58 10.54 19.28
C GLN A 265 -4.57 11.53 20.44
N VAL A 266 -3.39 11.93 20.94
CA VAL A 266 -3.24 12.77 22.15
C VAL A 266 -2.95 14.23 21.80
N LEU A 267 -2.10 14.44 20.78
CA LEU A 267 -1.64 15.79 20.41
C LEU A 267 -2.34 16.34 19.16
N HIS A 268 -3.18 15.55 18.51
CA HIS A 268 -3.85 15.90 17.23
C HIS A 268 -2.87 16.31 16.13
N LEU A 269 -1.64 15.79 16.18
CA LEU A 269 -0.62 16.01 15.15
C LEU A 269 -0.77 14.98 14.02
N PRO A 270 -0.53 15.38 12.75
CA PRO A 270 -0.42 14.41 11.67
C PRO A 270 0.56 13.29 11.99
N PRO A 271 0.28 12.03 11.59
CA PRO A 271 1.11 10.86 11.91
C PRO A 271 2.58 11.01 11.54
N MET A 272 2.87 11.77 10.46
CA MET A 272 4.24 12.01 9.99
C MET A 272 5.15 12.63 11.05
N TRP A 273 4.62 13.42 12.00
CA TRP A 273 5.43 14.03 13.05
C TRP A 273 6.01 12.99 14.01
N GLY A 274 5.21 12.00 14.41
CA GLY A 274 5.69 10.87 15.20
C GLY A 274 6.70 10.02 14.44
N MET A 275 6.47 9.80 13.15
CA MET A 275 7.40 9.09 12.28
C MET A 275 8.75 9.82 12.16
N LEU A 276 8.74 11.12 11.86
CA LEU A 276 9.97 11.94 11.76
C LEU A 276 10.72 12.02 13.08
N PHE A 277 10.01 12.10 14.22
CA PHE A 277 10.66 12.08 15.53
C PHE A 277 11.32 10.72 15.80
N GLY A 278 10.65 9.61 15.44
CA GLY A 278 11.24 8.27 15.51
C GLY A 278 12.48 8.14 14.61
N LEU A 279 12.44 8.71 13.39
CA LEU A 279 13.60 8.74 12.50
C LEU A 279 14.76 9.52 13.12
N ALA A 280 14.50 10.65 13.77
CA ALA A 280 15.52 11.43 14.48
C ALA A 280 16.18 10.60 15.60
N ILE A 281 15.39 9.82 16.35
CA ILE A 281 15.93 8.89 17.36
C ILE A 281 16.82 7.82 16.69
N LEU A 282 16.38 7.25 15.57
CA LEU A 282 17.18 6.28 14.81
C LEU A 282 18.49 6.88 14.31
N GLN A 283 18.47 8.12 13.79
CA GLN A 283 19.67 8.83 13.35
C GLN A 283 20.69 9.00 14.48
N LEU A 284 20.23 9.46 15.63
CA LEU A 284 21.09 9.61 16.82
C LEU A 284 21.67 8.27 17.27
N TYR A 285 20.87 7.20 17.26
CA TYR A 285 21.34 5.88 17.62
C TYR A 285 22.39 5.34 16.64
N MET A 286 22.18 5.48 15.33
CA MET A 286 23.15 5.03 14.31
C MET A 286 24.45 5.83 14.41
N TYR A 287 24.37 7.14 14.65
CA TYR A 287 25.55 7.95 14.94
C TYR A 287 26.32 7.41 16.16
N PHE A 288 25.60 7.03 17.23
CA PHE A 288 26.22 6.49 18.44
C PHE A 288 26.86 5.11 18.19
N LEU A 289 26.24 4.25 17.38
CA LEU A 289 26.82 2.97 16.95
C LEU A 289 28.12 3.18 16.18
N LYS A 290 28.16 4.14 15.28
CA LYS A 290 29.37 4.48 14.50
C LYS A 290 30.47 5.03 15.42
N ALA A 291 30.14 6.02 16.25
CA ALA A 291 31.11 6.71 17.08
C ALA A 291 31.70 5.82 18.21
N LYS A 292 30.89 4.99 18.87
CA LYS A 292 31.31 4.20 20.04
C LYS A 292 31.81 2.80 19.67
N HIS A 293 31.26 2.21 18.63
CA HIS A 293 31.54 0.81 18.30
C HIS A 293 32.28 0.63 16.98
N ASN A 294 32.64 1.73 16.32
CA ASN A 294 33.33 1.73 15.02
C ASN A 294 32.64 0.84 13.97
N ILE A 295 31.29 0.79 14.05
CA ILE A 295 30.47 0.04 13.09
C ILE A 295 30.17 1.00 11.95
N ASP A 296 30.50 0.59 10.74
CA ASP A 296 30.17 1.40 9.56
C ASP A 296 28.67 1.27 9.26
N VAL A 297 27.93 2.26 9.73
CA VAL A 297 26.48 2.42 9.50
C VAL A 297 26.19 3.87 9.23
N SER A 298 25.38 4.10 8.24
CA SER A 298 24.90 5.42 7.90
C SER A 298 23.41 5.41 7.62
N ILE A 299 22.66 6.20 8.37
CA ILE A 299 21.24 6.40 8.08
C ILE A 299 21.02 6.96 6.69
N PHE A 300 21.95 7.80 6.21
CA PHE A 300 21.88 8.37 4.87
C PHE A 300 22.03 7.32 3.77
N GLU A 301 22.74 6.22 4.05
CA GLU A 301 22.80 5.08 3.13
C GLU A 301 21.47 4.36 3.07
N ALA A 302 20.81 4.10 4.20
CA ALA A 302 19.45 3.55 4.23
C ALA A 302 18.46 4.49 3.51
N MET A 303 18.52 5.80 3.77
CA MET A 303 17.69 6.80 3.09
C MET A 303 17.92 6.84 1.58
N SER A 304 19.16 6.63 1.09
CA SER A 304 19.46 6.62 -0.34
C SER A 304 18.94 5.39 -1.07
N LYS A 305 18.65 4.30 -0.34
CA LYS A 305 18.12 3.05 -0.89
C LYS A 305 16.57 3.01 -0.89
N VAL A 306 15.94 4.02 -0.31
CA VAL A 306 14.47 4.15 -0.35
C VAL A 306 13.99 4.16 -1.81
N GLU A 307 12.91 3.46 -2.10
CA GLU A 307 12.31 3.40 -3.44
C GLU A 307 11.68 4.74 -3.85
N ASN A 308 12.51 5.65 -4.35
CA ASN A 308 12.09 6.98 -4.78
C ASN A 308 11.03 6.93 -5.90
N ASN A 309 11.05 5.90 -6.76
CA ASN A 309 10.05 5.72 -7.80
C ASN A 309 8.65 5.53 -7.18
N THR A 310 8.54 4.74 -6.13
CA THR A 310 7.27 4.54 -5.40
C THR A 310 6.78 5.86 -4.81
N LEU A 311 7.64 6.66 -4.18
CA LEU A 311 7.26 7.96 -3.64
C LEU A 311 6.80 8.94 -4.72
N LEU A 312 7.50 8.99 -5.86
CA LEU A 312 7.12 9.84 -7.01
C LEU A 312 5.85 9.36 -7.69
N PHE A 313 5.62 8.04 -7.73
CA PHE A 313 4.35 7.49 -8.21
C PHE A 313 3.18 8.00 -7.37
N PHE A 314 3.29 7.93 -6.04
CA PHE A 314 2.23 8.42 -5.17
C PHE A 314 2.01 9.92 -5.31
N PHE A 315 3.06 10.71 -5.38
CA PHE A 315 2.91 12.14 -5.69
C PHE A 315 2.11 12.35 -6.96
N GLY A 316 2.52 11.72 -8.06
CA GLY A 316 1.91 11.93 -9.37
C GLY A 316 0.44 11.49 -9.43
N ILE A 317 0.11 10.32 -8.84
CA ILE A 317 -1.25 9.79 -8.90
C ILE A 317 -2.20 10.57 -7.98
N LEU A 318 -1.75 10.98 -6.79
CA LEU A 318 -2.54 11.82 -5.90
C LEU A 318 -2.80 13.20 -6.51
N ALA A 319 -1.80 13.77 -7.19
CA ALA A 319 -1.98 15.01 -7.95
C ALA A 319 -2.99 14.82 -9.10
N ALA A 320 -2.90 13.74 -9.87
CA ALA A 320 -3.82 13.50 -10.98
C ALA A 320 -5.28 13.32 -10.49
N VAL A 321 -5.49 12.57 -9.40
CA VAL A 321 -6.82 12.41 -8.78
C VAL A 321 -7.30 13.73 -8.15
N GLY A 322 -6.40 14.50 -7.50
CA GLY A 322 -6.68 15.83 -6.98
C GLY A 322 -7.14 16.80 -8.08
N ALA A 323 -6.50 16.76 -9.23
CA ALA A 323 -6.92 17.55 -10.39
C ALA A 323 -8.35 17.19 -10.87
N LEU A 324 -8.69 15.89 -10.93
CA LEU A 324 -10.04 15.44 -11.26
C LEU A 324 -11.07 15.87 -10.22
N HIS A 325 -10.68 15.86 -8.93
CA HIS A 325 -11.51 16.36 -7.84
C HIS A 325 -11.79 17.84 -8.03
N PHE A 326 -10.76 18.66 -8.21
CA PHE A 326 -10.85 20.10 -8.33
C PHE A 326 -11.75 20.55 -9.48
N ILE A 327 -11.71 19.86 -10.63
CA ILE A 327 -12.57 20.18 -11.79
C ILE A 327 -13.97 19.54 -11.72
N GLY A 328 -14.30 18.80 -10.64
CA GLY A 328 -15.64 18.33 -10.33
C GLY A 328 -15.97 16.90 -10.77
N PHE A 329 -15.06 16.15 -11.43
CA PHE A 329 -15.38 14.80 -11.91
C PHE A 329 -15.66 13.79 -10.80
N LEU A 330 -15.11 13.97 -9.60
CA LEU A 330 -15.35 13.04 -8.49
C LEU A 330 -16.75 13.18 -7.85
N THR A 331 -17.52 14.18 -8.24
CA THR A 331 -18.94 14.26 -7.88
C THR A 331 -19.74 13.08 -8.41
N TYR A 332 -19.35 12.50 -9.54
CA TYR A 332 -19.97 11.26 -10.03
C TYR A 332 -19.74 10.06 -9.09
N ALA A 333 -18.57 9.99 -8.45
CA ALA A 333 -18.32 8.96 -7.46
C ALA A 333 -19.23 9.14 -6.23
N ALA A 334 -19.41 10.38 -5.73
CA ALA A 334 -20.36 10.67 -4.65
C ALA A 334 -21.80 10.28 -5.04
N GLN A 335 -22.23 10.62 -6.25
CA GLN A 335 -23.57 10.26 -6.76
C GLN A 335 -23.81 8.74 -6.83
N LEU A 336 -22.78 7.92 -7.02
CA LEU A 336 -22.93 6.46 -6.96
C LEU A 336 -23.34 6.01 -5.55
N TYR A 337 -22.77 6.61 -4.50
CA TYR A 337 -23.14 6.31 -3.11
C TYR A 337 -24.54 6.85 -2.73
N GLU A 338 -25.03 7.88 -3.40
CA GLU A 338 -26.41 8.37 -3.22
C GLU A 338 -27.44 7.50 -3.97
N ALA A 339 -27.07 6.96 -5.12
CA ALA A 339 -27.94 6.19 -5.99
C ALA A 339 -28.05 4.72 -5.62
N PHE A 340 -27.03 4.13 -5.00
CA PHE A 340 -26.90 2.72 -4.70
C PHE A 340 -26.58 2.48 -3.23
N ASP A 341 -26.87 1.25 -2.76
CA ASP A 341 -26.47 0.82 -1.43
C ASP A 341 -24.95 0.92 -1.24
N PRO A 342 -24.44 1.63 -0.19
CA PRO A 342 -23.02 1.82 0.03
C PRO A 342 -22.22 0.51 0.10
N THR A 343 -22.82 -0.59 0.60
CA THR A 343 -22.17 -1.89 0.64
C THR A 343 -21.86 -2.40 -0.76
N LEU A 344 -22.81 -2.27 -1.69
CA LEU A 344 -22.62 -2.69 -3.08
C LEU A 344 -21.56 -1.82 -3.79
N VAL A 345 -21.59 -0.52 -3.54
CA VAL A 345 -20.58 0.41 -4.10
C VAL A 345 -19.19 0.04 -3.57
N ASN A 346 -19.04 -0.20 -2.27
CA ASN A 346 -17.78 -0.58 -1.65
C ASN A 346 -17.24 -1.94 -2.13
N ILE A 347 -18.12 -2.91 -2.37
CA ILE A 347 -17.74 -4.17 -3.03
C ILE A 347 -17.25 -3.90 -4.46
N GLY A 348 -17.96 -3.03 -5.19
CA GLY A 348 -17.55 -2.59 -6.53
C GLY A 348 -16.20 -1.88 -6.55
N VAL A 349 -15.91 -1.04 -5.54
CA VAL A 349 -14.60 -0.40 -5.31
C VAL A 349 -13.50 -1.46 -5.19
N GLY A 350 -13.73 -2.56 -4.48
CA GLY A 350 -12.77 -3.66 -4.40
C GLY A 350 -12.48 -4.34 -5.74
N PHE A 351 -13.50 -4.55 -6.58
CA PHE A 351 -13.29 -5.03 -7.95
C PHE A 351 -12.59 -4.01 -8.83
N LEU A 352 -12.90 -2.72 -8.66
CA LEU A 352 -12.19 -1.65 -9.36
C LEU A 352 -10.71 -1.62 -8.94
N SER A 353 -10.41 -1.79 -7.66
CA SER A 353 -9.05 -1.88 -7.12
C SER A 353 -8.24 -3.06 -7.70
N ALA A 354 -8.90 -4.12 -8.16
CA ALA A 354 -8.23 -5.20 -8.87
C ALA A 354 -7.70 -4.79 -10.26
N ILE A 355 -8.37 -3.84 -10.90
CA ILE A 355 -8.05 -3.37 -12.28
C ILE A 355 -7.22 -2.08 -12.22
N VAL A 356 -7.54 -1.23 -11.25
CA VAL A 356 -6.91 0.06 -10.99
C VAL A 356 -6.20 -0.06 -9.66
N ASP A 357 -4.92 0.27 -9.57
CA ASP A 357 -4.15 0.23 -8.31
C ASP A 357 -4.98 0.79 -7.13
N ASN A 358 -4.88 0.18 -5.96
CA ASN A 358 -5.71 0.48 -4.79
C ASN A 358 -5.60 1.95 -4.32
N VAL A 359 -4.45 2.58 -4.47
CA VAL A 359 -4.21 3.95 -3.99
C VAL A 359 -5.03 5.00 -4.75
N PRO A 360 -5.02 5.09 -6.10
CA PRO A 360 -5.87 6.03 -6.81
C PRO A 360 -7.36 5.80 -6.57
N VAL A 361 -7.79 4.55 -6.40
CA VAL A 361 -9.18 4.22 -6.10
C VAL A 361 -9.58 4.77 -4.73
N MET A 362 -8.77 4.52 -3.69
CA MET A 362 -9.03 5.05 -2.35
C MET A 362 -8.96 6.58 -2.30
N SER A 363 -7.99 7.20 -3.00
CA SER A 363 -7.90 8.65 -3.13
C SER A 363 -9.19 9.24 -3.73
N ALA A 364 -9.72 8.61 -4.78
CA ALA A 364 -10.98 9.05 -5.40
C ALA A 364 -12.17 8.95 -4.43
N VAL A 365 -12.28 7.87 -3.65
CA VAL A 365 -13.35 7.72 -2.64
C VAL A 365 -13.23 8.76 -1.54
N LEU A 366 -12.02 9.00 -1.02
CA LEU A 366 -11.78 10.00 0.03
C LEU A 366 -12.10 11.42 -0.44
N LYS A 367 -11.70 11.78 -1.67
CA LYS A 367 -11.98 13.09 -2.25
C LYS A 367 -13.45 13.26 -2.64
N ALA A 368 -14.14 12.20 -3.06
CA ALA A 368 -15.59 12.21 -3.25
C ALA A 368 -16.35 12.39 -1.92
N ASN A 369 -15.72 12.03 -0.80
CA ASN A 369 -16.18 12.19 0.57
C ASN A 369 -17.66 11.80 0.77
N PRO A 370 -18.07 10.57 0.41
CA PRO A 370 -19.46 10.14 0.52
C PRO A 370 -19.93 10.16 1.97
N SER A 371 -21.23 10.48 2.17
CA SER A 371 -21.89 10.43 3.48
C SER A 371 -22.23 8.99 3.84
N ILE A 372 -21.23 8.20 4.22
CA ILE A 372 -21.36 6.81 4.66
C ILE A 372 -20.99 6.67 6.12
N ASP A 373 -21.53 5.65 6.77
CA ASP A 373 -21.25 5.38 8.17
C ASP A 373 -19.85 4.78 8.39
N HIS A 374 -19.47 4.64 9.64
CA HIS A 374 -18.17 4.12 10.04
C HIS A 374 -17.91 2.70 9.53
N ALA A 375 -18.91 1.81 9.61
CA ALA A 375 -18.79 0.44 9.12
C ALA A 375 -18.50 0.42 7.60
N GLN A 376 -19.12 1.31 6.84
CA GLN A 376 -18.90 1.43 5.40
C GLN A 376 -17.51 2.00 5.07
N TRP A 377 -16.97 2.93 5.89
CA TRP A 377 -15.58 3.35 5.76
C TRP A 377 -14.59 2.20 6.01
N MET A 378 -14.88 1.35 7.00
CA MET A 378 -14.08 0.14 7.25
C MET A 378 -14.21 -0.87 6.10
N LEU A 379 -15.43 -1.02 5.52
CA LEU A 379 -15.63 -1.89 4.36
C LEU A 379 -14.80 -1.44 3.16
N VAL A 380 -14.91 -0.17 2.77
CA VAL A 380 -14.17 0.33 1.59
C VAL A 380 -12.65 0.25 1.79
N THR A 381 -12.18 0.47 3.01
CA THR A 381 -10.77 0.28 3.37
C THR A 381 -10.32 -1.15 3.13
N MET A 382 -11.08 -2.12 3.62
CA MET A 382 -10.80 -3.54 3.44
C MET A 382 -10.91 -3.97 1.98
N THR A 383 -11.96 -3.55 1.29
CA THR A 383 -12.20 -3.96 -0.10
C THR A 383 -11.18 -3.38 -1.06
N ALA A 384 -10.78 -2.13 -0.89
CA ALA A 384 -9.73 -1.51 -1.69
C ALA A 384 -8.37 -2.21 -1.49
N GLY A 385 -7.98 -2.51 -0.26
CA GLY A 385 -6.71 -3.18 0.05
C GLY A 385 -6.70 -4.64 -0.43
N ILE A 386 -7.65 -5.47 0.01
CA ILE A 386 -7.69 -6.91 -0.33
C ILE A 386 -8.07 -7.11 -1.80
N GLY A 387 -8.98 -6.29 -2.34
CA GLY A 387 -9.43 -6.36 -3.74
C GLY A 387 -8.29 -6.24 -4.74
N GLY A 388 -7.26 -5.44 -4.44
CA GLY A 388 -6.03 -5.37 -5.23
C GLY A 388 -5.31 -6.71 -5.42
N SER A 389 -5.61 -7.72 -4.61
CA SER A 389 -5.06 -9.07 -4.77
C SER A 389 -5.80 -9.95 -5.77
N LEU A 390 -6.99 -9.57 -6.24
CA LEU A 390 -7.78 -10.37 -7.18
C LEU A 390 -7.05 -10.55 -8.52
N ILE A 391 -6.27 -9.54 -8.91
CA ILE A 391 -5.42 -9.57 -10.11
C ILE A 391 -4.00 -9.14 -9.70
N SER A 392 -2.99 -9.67 -10.37
CA SER A 392 -1.58 -9.48 -9.99
C SER A 392 -1.09 -8.03 -10.03
N PHE A 393 -1.71 -7.15 -10.80
CA PHE A 393 -1.33 -5.74 -10.93
C PHE A 393 -2.28 -4.77 -10.20
N GLY A 394 -3.28 -5.27 -9.49
CA GLY A 394 -4.22 -4.43 -8.72
C GLY A 394 -3.66 -3.87 -7.42
N SER A 395 -2.42 -4.19 -7.07
CA SER A 395 -1.73 -3.64 -5.90
C SER A 395 -0.22 -3.53 -6.12
N ALA A 396 0.41 -2.59 -5.41
CA ALA A 396 1.86 -2.44 -5.41
C ALA A 396 2.59 -3.75 -5.05
N ALA A 397 2.06 -4.51 -4.08
CA ALA A 397 2.60 -5.82 -3.70
C ALA A 397 2.61 -6.81 -4.86
N GLY A 398 1.52 -6.91 -5.62
CA GLY A 398 1.42 -7.79 -6.78
C GLY A 398 2.38 -7.43 -7.89
N VAL A 399 2.45 -6.14 -8.25
CA VAL A 399 3.39 -5.60 -9.26
C VAL A 399 4.84 -5.84 -8.83
N GLY A 400 5.18 -5.53 -7.58
CA GLY A 400 6.52 -5.72 -7.05
C GLY A 400 6.97 -7.19 -7.12
N VAL A 401 6.09 -8.14 -6.74
CA VAL A 401 6.40 -9.57 -6.84
C VAL A 401 6.53 -10.03 -8.30
N MET A 402 5.71 -9.52 -9.23
CA MET A 402 5.88 -9.83 -10.67
C MET A 402 7.24 -9.35 -11.18
N GLY A 403 7.65 -8.15 -10.83
CA GLY A 403 8.97 -7.64 -11.16
C GLY A 403 10.11 -8.46 -10.56
N LYS A 404 9.97 -8.89 -9.30
CA LYS A 404 10.99 -9.69 -8.59
C LYS A 404 11.07 -11.14 -9.09
N MET A 405 9.94 -11.75 -9.41
CA MET A 405 9.82 -13.13 -9.88
C MET A 405 9.57 -13.21 -11.39
N HIS A 406 10.28 -12.37 -12.14
CA HIS A 406 10.11 -12.23 -13.59
C HIS A 406 10.11 -13.58 -14.31
N GLY A 407 9.13 -13.82 -15.19
CA GLY A 407 8.97 -15.08 -15.95
C GLY A 407 8.45 -16.27 -15.15
N ILE A 408 8.30 -16.14 -13.82
CA ILE A 408 7.74 -17.16 -12.93
C ILE A 408 6.34 -16.77 -12.50
N TYR A 409 6.22 -15.64 -11.78
CA TYR A 409 4.93 -15.08 -11.40
C TYR A 409 4.53 -14.00 -12.40
N THR A 410 3.47 -14.25 -13.15
CA THR A 410 2.97 -13.41 -14.22
C THR A 410 1.47 -13.23 -14.09
N PHE A 411 0.90 -12.26 -14.79
CA PHE A 411 -0.57 -12.12 -14.89
C PHE A 411 -1.25 -13.43 -15.27
N ALA A 412 -0.72 -14.12 -16.30
CA ALA A 412 -1.29 -15.39 -16.76
C ALA A 412 -1.23 -16.52 -15.73
N SER A 413 -0.18 -16.55 -14.90
CA SER A 413 -0.06 -17.53 -13.81
C SER A 413 -0.99 -17.20 -12.64
N HIS A 414 -1.16 -15.92 -12.31
CA HIS A 414 -2.05 -15.47 -11.26
C HIS A 414 -3.52 -15.74 -11.61
N ILE A 415 -3.96 -15.34 -12.81
CA ILE A 415 -5.38 -15.42 -13.21
C ILE A 415 -5.91 -16.85 -13.20
N LYS A 416 -5.06 -17.85 -13.45
CA LYS A 416 -5.43 -19.27 -13.36
C LYS A 416 -5.87 -19.70 -11.96
N LEU A 417 -5.33 -19.06 -10.92
CA LEU A 417 -5.59 -19.35 -9.53
C LEU A 417 -6.40 -18.23 -8.83
N ALA A 418 -6.74 -17.15 -9.55
CA ALA A 418 -7.46 -15.98 -9.01
C ALA A 418 -8.82 -16.33 -8.38
N TRP A 419 -9.45 -17.45 -8.82
CA TRP A 419 -10.67 -17.94 -8.22
C TRP A 419 -10.52 -18.24 -6.72
N THR A 420 -9.33 -18.68 -6.27
CA THR A 420 -9.05 -18.92 -4.83
C THR A 420 -9.03 -17.62 -4.05
N VAL A 421 -8.48 -16.58 -4.66
CA VAL A 421 -8.44 -15.22 -4.10
C VAL A 421 -9.84 -14.63 -4.04
N LEU A 422 -10.66 -14.83 -5.10
CA LEU A 422 -12.06 -14.40 -5.13
C LEU A 422 -12.89 -15.07 -4.03
N VAL A 423 -12.69 -16.36 -3.77
CA VAL A 423 -13.37 -17.05 -2.66
C VAL A 423 -12.94 -16.45 -1.32
N GLY A 424 -11.64 -16.23 -1.10
CA GLY A 424 -11.16 -15.58 0.12
C GLY A 424 -11.70 -14.16 0.29
N TYR A 425 -11.75 -13.38 -0.77
CA TYR A 425 -12.35 -12.04 -0.78
C TYR A 425 -13.84 -12.10 -0.39
N ALA A 426 -14.61 -13.02 -0.96
CA ALA A 426 -16.01 -13.22 -0.60
C ALA A 426 -16.19 -13.62 0.88
N VAL A 427 -15.28 -14.44 1.43
CA VAL A 427 -15.26 -14.77 2.86
C VAL A 427 -14.94 -13.54 3.71
N SER A 428 -13.97 -12.71 3.32
CA SER A 428 -13.70 -11.45 4.02
C SER A 428 -14.95 -10.57 4.10
N LEU A 429 -15.67 -10.42 2.99
CA LEU A 429 -16.94 -9.66 2.94
C LEU A 429 -18.00 -10.26 3.87
N ALA A 430 -18.16 -11.57 3.86
CA ALA A 430 -19.14 -12.26 4.71
C ALA A 430 -18.81 -12.10 6.20
N VAL A 431 -17.54 -12.19 6.58
CA VAL A 431 -17.11 -11.99 7.97
C VAL A 431 -17.26 -10.52 8.37
N TRP A 432 -16.88 -9.56 7.52
CA TRP A 432 -17.15 -8.15 7.77
C TRP A 432 -18.65 -7.89 7.98
N TYR A 433 -19.52 -8.44 7.12
CA TYR A 433 -20.96 -8.30 7.24
C TYR A 433 -21.48 -8.87 8.56
N LEU A 434 -20.99 -10.04 8.95
CA LEU A 434 -21.31 -10.63 10.25
C LEU A 434 -20.90 -9.72 11.41
N GLN A 435 -19.67 -9.19 11.37
CA GLN A 435 -19.12 -8.36 12.45
C GLN A 435 -19.86 -7.03 12.60
N PHE A 436 -19.99 -6.29 11.51
CA PHE A 436 -20.46 -4.91 11.55
C PHE A 436 -22.01 -4.82 11.42
N MET A 437 -22.61 -5.62 10.53
CA MET A 437 -24.06 -5.52 10.25
C MET A 437 -24.89 -6.37 11.17
N ILE A 438 -24.40 -7.54 11.63
CA ILE A 438 -25.17 -8.45 12.49
C ILE A 438 -24.79 -8.28 13.96
N LEU A 439 -23.49 -8.27 14.27
CA LEU A 439 -22.98 -8.21 15.66
C LEU A 439 -22.77 -6.78 16.18
N GLY A 440 -22.81 -5.77 15.32
CA GLY A 440 -22.69 -4.36 15.69
C GLY A 440 -21.33 -4.00 16.31
N TRP A 441 -20.24 -4.47 15.70
CA TRP A 441 -18.87 -4.15 16.14
C TRP A 441 -18.46 -2.76 15.67
N TYR A 442 -18.55 -1.74 16.54
CA TYR A 442 -17.90 -0.42 16.40
C TYR A 442 -18.02 0.41 17.69
#